data_d531ee6bcdac894475f80f3437f168d5
#
_entry.id   d531ee6bcdac894475f80f3437f168d5
#
_cell.length_a   1.000
_cell.length_b   1.000
_cell.length_c   1.000
_cell.angle_alpha   90.00
_cell.angle_beta   90.00
_cell.angle_gamma   90.00
#
_symmetry.space_group_name_H-M   'P 1'
#
loop_
_entity.id
_entity.type
_entity.pdbx_description
1 polymer ?
#
loop_
_entity_poly.entity_id
_entity_poly.type
_entity_poly.pdbx_seq_one_letter_code
_entity_poly.pdbx_strand_id
1 'polypeptide(L)'
;MKIIKRIIFSLILVSFASASFAETKMRITLQLPLKAHLGQNLLVFKKELESRSDIKVEIYDSAQLYKDKEVPQAVGSGAIEAGVASLTGFAGTNPEVDIFYLPFLFD
;
A
#
# COMPACT_ATOMS: atom_id res chain seq x y z
N MET A 1 18.12 16.86 -48.12
CA MET A 1 17.06 15.89 -47.68
C MET A 1 17.62 14.80 -46.72
N LYS A 2 18.78 14.20 -46.98
CA LYS A 2 19.32 13.15 -46.11
C LYS A 2 19.74 13.66 -44.72
N ILE A 3 20.24 14.89 -44.62
CA ILE A 3 20.65 15.50 -43.33
C ILE A 3 19.43 15.83 -42.47
N ILE A 4 18.35 16.37 -43.03
CA ILE A 4 17.12 16.71 -42.36
C ILE A 4 16.44 15.45 -41.79
N LYS A 5 16.40 14.35 -42.56
CA LYS A 5 15.89 13.05 -42.09
C LYS A 5 16.68 12.47 -40.91
N ARG A 6 18.03 12.66 -40.91
CA ARG A 6 18.88 12.22 -39.81
C ARG A 6 18.67 13.06 -38.54
N ILE A 7 18.47 14.37 -38.68
CA ILE A 7 18.18 15.28 -37.57
C ILE A 7 16.83 14.96 -36.96
N ILE A 8 15.80 14.74 -37.76
CA ILE A 8 14.46 14.38 -37.30
C ILE A 8 14.48 13.01 -36.58
N PHE A 9 15.19 12.03 -37.13
CA PHE A 9 15.32 10.71 -36.51
C PHE A 9 16.08 10.77 -35.18
N SER A 10 17.12 11.61 -35.07
CA SER A 10 17.84 11.84 -33.82
C SER A 10 17.01 12.57 -32.77
N LEU A 11 16.15 13.50 -33.17
CA LEU A 11 15.24 14.22 -32.25
C LEU A 11 14.16 13.31 -31.66
N ILE A 12 13.66 12.36 -32.47
CA ILE A 12 12.66 11.37 -32.02
C ILE A 12 13.26 10.39 -31.00
N LEU A 13 14.53 10.01 -31.17
CA LEU A 13 15.20 9.10 -30.23
C LEU A 13 15.42 9.74 -28.86
N VAL A 14 15.65 11.04 -28.78
CA VAL A 14 15.85 11.76 -27.51
C VAL A 14 14.54 11.91 -26.73
N SER A 15 13.39 11.93 -27.41
CA SER A 15 12.08 12.03 -26.76
C SER A 15 11.63 10.77 -25.99
N PHE A 16 12.25 9.62 -26.25
CA PHE A 16 11.96 8.36 -25.54
C PHE A 16 12.81 8.16 -24.26
N ALA A 17 13.78 9.02 -23.99
CA ALA A 17 14.67 8.89 -22.84
C ALA A 17 14.10 9.47 -21.53
N SER A 18 12.89 10.04 -21.54
CA SER A 18 12.19 10.39 -20.31
C SER A 18 11.51 9.12 -19.76
N ALA A 19 12.32 8.15 -19.29
CA ALA A 19 11.83 7.11 -18.40
C ALA A 19 11.31 7.83 -17.15
N SER A 20 10.02 8.09 -17.12
CA SER A 20 9.33 8.54 -15.92
C SER A 20 9.51 7.42 -14.89
N PHE A 21 10.44 7.59 -13.95
CA PHE A 21 10.46 6.78 -12.75
C PHE A 21 9.14 7.08 -12.03
N ALA A 22 8.11 6.29 -12.34
CA ALA A 22 6.88 6.35 -11.60
C ALA A 22 7.23 6.00 -10.15
N GLU A 23 7.10 6.96 -9.27
CA GLU A 23 7.29 6.77 -7.83
C GLU A 23 6.36 5.64 -7.37
N THR A 24 6.93 4.57 -6.84
CA THR A 24 6.16 3.45 -6.34
C THR A 24 5.47 3.87 -5.05
N LYS A 25 4.15 3.91 -5.04
CA LYS A 25 3.35 4.28 -3.88
C LYS A 25 2.77 3.04 -3.20
N MET A 26 2.80 3.04 -1.87
CA MET A 26 2.16 2.05 -1.01
C MET A 26 1.13 2.75 -0.15
N ARG A 27 -0.15 2.54 -0.47
CA ARG A 27 -1.27 3.07 0.32
C ARG A 27 -1.64 2.06 1.39
N ILE A 28 -1.73 2.53 2.62
CA ILE A 28 -2.08 1.71 3.79
C ILE A 28 -3.33 2.28 4.43
N THR A 29 -4.37 1.48 4.59
CA THR A 29 -5.55 1.86 5.37
C THR A 29 -5.41 1.39 6.81
N LEU A 30 -5.80 2.25 7.75
CA LEU A 30 -5.83 2.01 9.19
C LEU A 30 -7.18 2.47 9.76
N GLN A 31 -7.83 1.65 10.57
CA GLN A 31 -9.14 1.99 11.14
C GLN A 31 -9.05 2.92 12.34
N LEU A 32 -7.89 2.94 13.01
CA LEU A 32 -7.62 3.77 14.17
C LEU A 32 -6.96 5.10 13.79
N PRO A 33 -7.08 6.13 14.63
CA PRO A 33 -6.34 7.38 14.44
C PRO A 33 -4.81 7.15 14.49
N LEU A 34 -4.05 7.94 13.74
CA LEU A 34 -2.57 7.87 13.73
C LEU A 34 -1.94 8.03 15.13
N LYS A 35 -2.60 8.74 16.04
CA LYS A 35 -2.13 8.90 17.43
C LYS A 35 -2.26 7.64 18.29
N ALA A 36 -3.04 6.64 17.85
CA ALA A 36 -3.12 5.35 18.53
C ALA A 36 -1.82 4.56 18.35
N HIS A 37 -1.57 3.57 19.22
CA HIS A 37 -0.33 2.76 19.20
C HIS A 37 -0.06 2.11 17.84
N LEU A 38 -1.08 1.56 17.17
CA LEU A 38 -0.92 0.99 15.82
C LEU A 38 -0.57 2.05 14.79
N GLY A 39 -1.14 3.25 14.90
CA GLY A 39 -0.81 4.38 14.04
C GLY A 39 0.66 4.80 14.21
N GLN A 40 1.14 4.87 15.44
CA GLN A 40 2.54 5.17 15.73
C GLN A 40 3.49 4.10 15.18
N ASN A 41 3.13 2.82 15.29
CA ASN A 41 3.91 1.73 14.68
C ASN A 41 3.97 1.84 13.16
N LEU A 42 2.86 2.22 12.49
CA LEU A 42 2.85 2.45 11.06
C LEU A 42 3.72 3.65 10.64
N LEU A 43 3.80 4.70 11.46
CA LEU A 43 4.70 5.82 11.19
C LEU A 43 6.18 5.39 11.25
N VAL A 44 6.54 4.52 12.21
CA VAL A 44 7.88 3.93 12.26
C VAL A 44 8.13 3.05 11.04
N PHE A 45 7.18 2.19 10.68
CA PHE A 45 7.26 1.36 9.47
C PHE A 45 7.46 2.21 8.21
N LYS A 46 6.65 3.28 8.04
CA LYS A 46 6.80 4.22 6.93
C LYS A 46 8.21 4.78 6.86
N LYS A 47 8.72 5.31 7.97
CA LYS A 47 10.06 5.89 8.04
C LYS A 47 11.15 4.89 7.64
N GLU A 48 11.07 3.66 8.17
CA GLU A 48 12.04 2.61 7.88
C GLU A 48 11.98 2.16 6.41
N LEU A 49 10.79 1.98 5.85
CA LEU A 49 10.63 1.56 4.47
C LEU A 49 11.12 2.63 3.49
N GLU A 50 10.72 3.89 3.68
CA GLU A 50 11.13 5.01 2.84
C GLU A 50 12.64 5.30 2.92
N SER A 51 13.30 4.95 4.04
CA SER A 51 14.74 5.10 4.18
C SER A 51 15.56 4.03 3.45
N ARG A 52 14.92 2.88 3.12
CA ARG A 52 15.58 1.70 2.53
C ARG A 52 15.11 1.37 1.11
N SER A 53 14.16 2.12 0.58
CA SER A 53 13.58 1.88 -0.74
C SER A 53 13.06 3.16 -1.37
N ASP A 54 12.74 3.11 -2.66
CA ASP A 54 12.11 4.20 -3.41
C ASP A 54 10.57 4.17 -3.30
N ILE A 55 10.03 3.38 -2.34
CA ILE A 55 8.58 3.30 -2.08
C ILE A 55 8.17 4.46 -1.19
N LYS A 56 7.11 5.18 -1.60
CA LYS A 56 6.45 6.20 -0.78
C LYS A 56 5.22 5.63 -0.10
N VAL A 57 5.15 5.76 1.21
CA VAL A 57 4.05 5.23 2.02
C VAL A 57 3.04 6.34 2.31
N GLU A 58 1.79 6.11 1.92
CA GLU A 58 0.65 6.97 2.24
C GLU A 58 -0.26 6.24 3.23
N ILE A 59 -0.44 6.78 4.44
CA ILE A 59 -1.28 6.18 5.48
C ILE A 59 -2.61 6.93 5.55
N TYR A 60 -3.69 6.20 5.39
CA TYR A 60 -5.07 6.68 5.51
C TYR A 60 -5.65 6.12 6.80
N ASP A 61 -5.67 6.93 7.83
CA ASP A 61 -6.13 6.54 9.17
C ASP A 61 -7.65 6.75 9.35
N SER A 62 -8.16 6.37 10.53
CA SER A 62 -9.56 6.60 10.92
C SER A 62 -10.59 6.07 9.91
N ALA A 63 -10.29 4.94 9.26
CA ALA A 63 -11.13 4.28 8.25
C ALA A 63 -11.51 5.19 7.05
N GLN A 64 -10.63 6.11 6.63
CA GLN A 64 -10.91 7.05 5.53
C GLN A 64 -11.12 6.35 4.19
N LEU A 65 -10.43 5.24 3.92
CA LEU A 65 -10.58 4.49 2.65
C LEU A 65 -11.50 3.28 2.80
N TYR A 66 -11.25 2.44 3.79
CA TYR A 66 -11.97 1.18 3.99
C TYR A 66 -12.28 0.95 5.47
N LYS A 67 -13.45 0.40 5.76
CA LYS A 67 -13.79 -0.10 7.08
C LYS A 67 -13.10 -1.43 7.35
N ASP A 68 -12.95 -1.82 8.62
CA ASP A 68 -12.22 -3.01 9.05
C ASP A 68 -12.56 -4.27 8.24
N LYS A 69 -13.86 -4.56 8.06
CA LYS A 69 -14.35 -5.75 7.33
C LYS A 69 -14.11 -5.69 5.82
N GLU A 70 -13.85 -4.52 5.25
CA GLU A 70 -13.64 -4.32 3.82
C GLU A 70 -12.16 -4.48 3.42
N VAL A 71 -11.26 -4.32 4.40
CA VAL A 71 -9.80 -4.30 4.15
C VAL A 71 -9.30 -5.61 3.53
N PRO A 72 -9.66 -6.82 4.01
CA PRO A 72 -9.16 -8.06 3.40
C PRO A 72 -9.50 -8.16 1.92
N GLN A 73 -10.71 -7.80 1.53
CA GLN A 73 -11.14 -7.82 0.13
C GLN A 73 -10.46 -6.73 -0.69
N ALA A 74 -10.31 -5.52 -0.15
CA ALA A 74 -9.68 -4.41 -0.84
C ALA A 74 -8.20 -4.70 -1.16
N VAL A 75 -7.45 -5.27 -0.22
CA VAL A 75 -6.07 -5.70 -0.43
C VAL A 75 -6.02 -6.90 -1.38
N GLY A 76 -6.87 -7.91 -1.18
CA GLY A 76 -6.89 -9.11 -2.00
C GLY A 76 -7.25 -8.85 -3.47
N SER A 77 -8.05 -7.83 -3.76
CA SER A 77 -8.39 -7.40 -5.13
C SER A 77 -7.36 -6.45 -5.75
N GLY A 78 -6.37 -5.98 -4.99
CA GLY A 78 -5.40 -4.99 -5.45
C GLY A 78 -5.93 -3.55 -5.48
N ALA A 79 -7.07 -3.27 -4.86
CA ALA A 79 -7.62 -1.91 -4.78
C ALA A 79 -6.77 -0.99 -3.90
N ILE A 80 -6.05 -1.56 -2.93
CA ILE A 80 -5.07 -0.90 -2.08
C ILE A 80 -3.91 -1.86 -1.79
N GLU A 81 -2.71 -1.33 -1.57
CA GLU A 81 -1.50 -2.15 -1.47
C GLU A 81 -1.37 -2.85 -0.11
N ALA A 82 -1.86 -2.22 0.98
CA ALA A 82 -1.81 -2.78 2.32
C ALA A 82 -2.93 -2.25 3.22
N GLY A 83 -3.16 -2.93 4.33
CA GLY A 83 -4.13 -2.48 5.32
C GLY A 83 -3.95 -3.18 6.65
N VAL A 84 -4.45 -2.54 7.71
CA VAL A 84 -4.54 -3.13 9.04
C VAL A 84 -5.99 -3.58 9.23
N ALA A 85 -6.19 -4.85 9.54
CA ALA A 85 -7.50 -5.44 9.76
C ALA A 85 -7.49 -6.36 10.98
N SER A 86 -8.65 -6.50 11.62
CA SER A 86 -8.87 -7.53 12.64
C SER A 86 -8.89 -8.93 12.02
N LEU A 87 -8.43 -9.93 12.73
CA LEU A 87 -8.51 -11.33 12.29
C LEU A 87 -9.95 -11.75 12.00
N THR A 88 -10.94 -11.23 12.75
CA THR A 88 -12.36 -11.47 12.50
C THR A 88 -12.83 -11.05 11.11
N GLY A 89 -12.11 -10.15 10.43
CA GLY A 89 -12.39 -9.78 9.03
C GLY A 89 -12.21 -10.94 8.06
N PHE A 90 -11.49 -12.00 8.45
CA PHE A 90 -11.22 -13.18 7.65
C PHE A 90 -12.13 -14.37 7.98
N ALA A 91 -12.92 -14.31 9.06
CA ALA A 91 -13.76 -15.41 9.52
C ALA A 91 -14.77 -15.91 8.48
N GLY A 92 -15.22 -15.04 7.57
CA GLY A 92 -16.12 -15.43 6.46
C GLY A 92 -15.47 -16.32 5.39
N THR A 93 -14.15 -16.28 5.26
CA THR A 93 -13.37 -17.10 4.30
C THR A 93 -12.54 -18.17 4.99
N ASN A 94 -12.16 -17.95 6.22
CA ASN A 94 -11.37 -18.87 7.03
C ASN A 94 -11.88 -18.85 8.49
N PRO A 95 -12.84 -19.72 8.83
CA PRO A 95 -13.43 -19.75 10.17
C PRO A 95 -12.43 -20.08 11.29
N GLU A 96 -11.31 -20.73 10.98
CA GLU A 96 -10.31 -21.11 11.98
C GLU A 96 -9.66 -19.90 12.65
N VAL A 97 -9.73 -18.71 12.07
CA VAL A 97 -9.19 -17.49 12.70
C VAL A 97 -9.94 -17.13 13.98
N ASP A 98 -11.18 -17.59 14.15
CA ASP A 98 -11.98 -17.31 15.34
C ASP A 98 -11.43 -18.01 16.60
N ILE A 99 -10.56 -19.01 16.45
CA ILE A 99 -9.90 -19.67 17.59
C ILE A 99 -9.15 -18.66 18.46
N PHE A 100 -8.57 -17.61 17.87
CA PHE A 100 -7.84 -16.59 18.63
C PHE A 100 -8.73 -15.69 19.51
N TYR A 101 -10.04 -15.77 19.34
CA TYR A 101 -11.03 -15.00 20.11
C TYR A 101 -11.78 -15.86 21.13
N LEU A 102 -11.42 -17.15 21.24
CA LEU A 102 -12.00 -18.00 22.26
C LEU A 102 -11.56 -17.55 23.66
N PRO A 103 -12.48 -17.39 24.61
CA PRO A 103 -12.15 -17.02 25.97
C PRO A 103 -11.27 -18.12 26.61
N PHE A 104 -10.28 -17.71 27.41
CA PHE A 104 -9.38 -18.61 28.15
C PHE A 104 -8.50 -19.51 27.30
N LEU A 105 -8.34 -19.22 26.01
CA LEU A 105 -7.42 -19.97 25.16
C LEU A 105 -5.95 -19.60 25.41
N PHE A 106 -5.72 -18.34 25.74
CA PHE A 106 -4.38 -17.80 26.07
C PHE A 106 -4.45 -17.22 27.48
N ASP A 107 -3.76 -17.82 28.43
CA ASP A 107 -3.56 -17.35 29.82
C ASP A 107 -2.26 -16.55 29.93
#